data_d9fc43daa6a1ee22aba1928470b5d255
#
_entry.id   d9fc43daa6a1ee22aba1928470b5d255
#
_cell.length_a   1.000
_cell.length_b   1.000
_cell.length_c   1.000
_cell.angle_alpha   90.00
_cell.angle_beta   90.00
_cell.angle_gamma   90.00
#
_symmetry.space_group_name_H-M   'P 1'
#
loop_
_entity.id
_entity.type
_entity.pdbx_description
1 polymer ?
#
loop_
_entity_poly.entity_id
_entity_poly.type
_entity_poly.pdbx_seq_one_letter_code
_entity_poly.pdbx_strand_id
1 'polypeptide(L)'
;MQKSNVLIVDDAPINRELLAFILQDHYQVFQAENGKQAIEMIESKERIYRLVLLDIQMPVMDGFGFLDYMKKKDMLKNLPVIVISGDSSDASVLHAYKLGAVDFFSKPFSPEIILNRVHNILSLYKHDYKDELTGGYNRSGFIQMAENILYNASDKTEYALMFLDIKNFKATNELFGTEGGDAILRDFYQRIGTTWRPAVTGRLGTDHFACLVLQSHINMDTLGNELKLNIQFKGRGMKLYGYCGIYYVEEGVSVTSMIDRAKLAEESILSDHVQPFAVFDDSMRRLYVDQMELMSEYETAIANEEFKVYYQPVV
;
A
#
# COMPACT_ATOMS: atom_id res chain seq x y z
N MET A 1 1.73 -18.20 11.67
CA MET A 1 1.23 -17.27 10.63
C MET A 1 -0.18 -16.83 11.03
N GLN A 2 -0.48 -15.55 10.94
CA GLN A 2 -1.82 -15.03 11.24
C GLN A 2 -2.78 -15.48 10.13
N LYS A 3 -3.93 -16.06 10.50
CA LYS A 3 -4.96 -16.46 9.53
C LYS A 3 -5.56 -15.24 8.84
N SER A 4 -5.84 -15.33 7.52
CA SER A 4 -6.53 -14.26 6.80
C SER A 4 -8.00 -14.18 7.22
N ASN A 5 -8.52 -12.95 7.34
CA ASN A 5 -9.92 -12.72 7.72
C ASN A 5 -10.82 -12.88 6.48
N VAL A 6 -11.85 -13.71 6.61
CA VAL A 6 -12.91 -13.93 5.60
C VAL A 6 -14.23 -13.49 6.21
N LEU A 7 -14.98 -12.68 5.49
CA LEU A 7 -16.33 -12.25 5.88
C LEU A 7 -17.37 -13.09 5.13
N ILE A 8 -18.27 -13.72 5.84
CA ILE A 8 -19.43 -14.45 5.30
C ILE A 8 -20.67 -13.58 5.48
N VAL A 9 -21.40 -13.36 4.41
CA VAL A 9 -22.63 -12.56 4.37
C VAL A 9 -23.75 -13.37 3.80
N ASP A 10 -24.67 -13.81 4.63
CA ASP A 10 -25.82 -14.66 4.28
C ASP A 10 -26.89 -14.45 5.37
N ASP A 11 -28.17 -14.34 5.04
CA ASP A 11 -29.22 -14.12 6.03
C ASP A 11 -29.55 -15.37 6.83
N ALA A 12 -29.34 -16.56 6.24
CA ALA A 12 -29.60 -17.83 6.89
C ALA A 12 -28.46 -18.25 7.84
N PRO A 13 -28.70 -18.35 9.18
CA PRO A 13 -27.65 -18.72 10.15
C PRO A 13 -26.98 -20.05 9.80
N ILE A 14 -27.76 -21.03 9.30
CA ILE A 14 -27.26 -22.37 8.99
C ILE A 14 -26.22 -22.34 7.86
N ASN A 15 -26.38 -21.43 6.88
CA ASN A 15 -25.42 -21.27 5.79
C ASN A 15 -24.13 -20.62 6.31
N ARG A 16 -24.27 -19.60 7.17
CA ARG A 16 -23.11 -18.92 7.80
C ARG A 16 -22.29 -19.89 8.64
N GLU A 17 -22.95 -20.73 9.45
CA GLU A 17 -22.29 -21.74 10.28
C GLU A 17 -21.60 -22.82 9.44
N LEU A 18 -22.25 -23.29 8.38
CA LEU A 18 -21.66 -24.28 7.47
C LEU A 18 -20.41 -23.73 6.79
N LEU A 19 -20.46 -22.53 6.23
CA LEU A 19 -19.31 -21.89 5.59
C LEU A 19 -18.20 -21.60 6.60
N ALA A 20 -18.57 -21.16 7.81
CA ALA A 20 -17.60 -20.94 8.89
C ALA A 20 -16.91 -22.25 9.28
N PHE A 21 -17.67 -23.35 9.42
CA PHE A 21 -17.11 -24.68 9.71
C PHE A 21 -16.12 -25.15 8.65
N ILE A 22 -16.43 -24.93 7.36
CA ILE A 22 -15.53 -25.29 6.24
C ILE A 22 -14.22 -24.50 6.28
N LEU A 23 -14.26 -23.22 6.70
CA LEU A 23 -13.14 -22.29 6.56
C LEU A 23 -12.32 -22.11 7.84
N GLN A 24 -12.84 -22.40 9.03
CA GLN A 24 -12.25 -22.04 10.33
C GLN A 24 -10.86 -22.63 10.57
N ASP A 25 -10.53 -23.79 10.00
CA ASP A 25 -9.21 -24.41 10.18
C ASP A 25 -8.09 -23.61 9.47
N HIS A 26 -8.43 -22.89 8.38
CA HIS A 26 -7.50 -22.18 7.53
C HIS A 26 -7.58 -20.66 7.65
N TYR A 27 -8.76 -20.11 7.99
CA TYR A 27 -9.06 -18.69 8.00
C TYR A 27 -9.69 -18.24 9.30
N GLN A 28 -9.62 -16.96 9.60
CA GLN A 28 -10.39 -16.33 10.65
C GLN A 28 -11.70 -15.84 10.04
N VAL A 29 -12.83 -16.40 10.49
CA VAL A 29 -14.14 -16.18 9.89
C VAL A 29 -14.93 -15.18 10.72
N PHE A 30 -15.58 -14.24 10.01
CA PHE A 30 -16.52 -13.27 10.54
C PHE A 30 -17.83 -13.40 9.78
N GLN A 31 -18.95 -13.00 10.40
CA GLN A 31 -20.29 -13.22 9.86
C GLN A 31 -21.08 -11.91 9.87
N ALA A 32 -21.87 -11.70 8.81
CA ALA A 32 -22.86 -10.64 8.71
C ALA A 32 -24.17 -11.24 8.16
N GLU A 33 -25.30 -10.68 8.57
CA GLU A 33 -26.64 -11.20 8.23
C GLU A 33 -27.26 -10.56 6.98
N ASN A 34 -26.65 -9.46 6.49
CA ASN A 34 -27.10 -8.73 5.30
C ASN A 34 -25.99 -7.82 4.79
N GLY A 35 -26.19 -7.29 3.58
CA GLY A 35 -25.20 -6.42 2.93
C GLY A 35 -24.89 -5.13 3.71
N LYS A 36 -25.89 -4.56 4.40
CA LYS A 36 -25.70 -3.32 5.18
C LYS A 36 -24.75 -3.54 6.38
N GLN A 37 -24.99 -4.60 7.15
CA GLN A 37 -24.10 -4.98 8.26
C GLN A 37 -22.68 -5.28 7.76
N ALA A 38 -22.56 -5.97 6.61
CA ALA A 38 -21.26 -6.25 6.02
C ALA A 38 -20.50 -4.96 5.66
N ILE A 39 -21.18 -3.96 5.08
CA ILE A 39 -20.58 -2.64 4.79
C ILE A 39 -20.13 -1.96 6.08
N GLU A 40 -20.96 -1.91 7.11
CA GLU A 40 -20.62 -1.33 8.41
C GLU A 40 -19.37 -1.98 9.02
N MET A 41 -19.27 -3.32 8.95
CA MET A 41 -18.10 -4.07 9.41
C MET A 41 -16.84 -3.77 8.61
N ILE A 42 -16.96 -3.58 7.29
CA ILE A 42 -15.83 -3.27 6.41
C ILE A 42 -15.38 -1.81 6.64
N GLU A 43 -16.30 -0.88 6.72
CA GLU A 43 -16.01 0.55 6.88
C GLU A 43 -15.53 0.92 8.29
N SER A 44 -15.87 0.14 9.32
CA SER A 44 -15.36 0.34 10.68
C SER A 44 -13.83 0.24 10.75
N LYS A 45 -13.20 -0.42 9.78
CA LYS A 45 -11.75 -0.67 9.70
C LYS A 45 -11.15 -1.36 10.94
N GLU A 46 -11.98 -1.84 11.85
CA GLU A 46 -11.51 -2.61 13.01
C GLU A 46 -10.71 -3.85 12.59
N ARG A 47 -11.03 -4.37 11.41
CA ARG A 47 -10.39 -5.56 10.82
C ARG A 47 -10.21 -5.38 9.32
N ILE A 48 -9.12 -5.92 8.81
CA ILE A 48 -8.91 -6.02 7.36
C ILE A 48 -9.45 -7.36 6.89
N TYR A 49 -10.53 -7.32 6.12
CA TYR A 49 -11.05 -8.49 5.43
C TYR A 49 -10.28 -8.71 4.14
N ARG A 50 -10.05 -9.98 3.79
CA ARG A 50 -9.31 -10.37 2.61
C ARG A 50 -10.17 -10.99 1.53
N LEU A 51 -11.37 -11.41 1.89
CA LEU A 51 -12.36 -11.99 0.99
C LEU A 51 -13.74 -11.86 1.62
N VAL A 52 -14.75 -11.69 0.78
CA VAL A 52 -16.17 -11.77 1.15
C VAL A 52 -16.79 -12.94 0.43
N LEU A 53 -17.50 -13.80 1.17
CA LEU A 53 -18.46 -14.78 0.64
C LEU A 53 -19.84 -14.18 0.81
N LEU A 54 -20.55 -13.94 -0.30
CA LEU A 54 -21.77 -13.12 -0.35
C LEU A 54 -22.94 -13.91 -0.89
N ASP A 55 -24.02 -14.03 -0.13
CA ASP A 55 -25.31 -14.42 -0.68
C ASP A 55 -25.98 -13.27 -1.42
N ILE A 56 -26.78 -13.59 -2.44
CA ILE A 56 -27.54 -12.59 -3.20
C ILE A 56 -28.85 -12.28 -2.48
N GLN A 57 -29.57 -13.30 -2.02
CA GLN A 57 -30.92 -13.15 -1.50
C GLN A 57 -30.92 -12.88 -0.01
N MET A 58 -30.88 -11.62 0.36
CA MET A 58 -30.88 -11.18 1.76
C MET A 58 -31.84 -10.02 2.00
N PRO A 59 -32.42 -9.90 3.20
CA PRO A 59 -33.23 -8.75 3.60
C PRO A 59 -32.37 -7.51 3.81
N VAL A 60 -32.98 -6.33 3.90
CA VAL A 60 -32.38 -5.01 4.17
C VAL A 60 -31.50 -4.52 3.02
N MET A 61 -30.45 -5.25 2.65
CA MET A 61 -29.61 -5.02 1.50
C MET A 61 -29.21 -6.37 0.91
N ASP A 62 -29.60 -6.61 -0.32
CA ASP A 62 -29.26 -7.81 -1.06
C ASP A 62 -27.80 -7.80 -1.56
N GLY A 63 -27.34 -8.93 -2.09
CA GLY A 63 -25.97 -9.07 -2.56
C GLY A 63 -25.62 -8.18 -3.76
N PHE A 64 -26.57 -7.88 -4.62
CA PHE A 64 -26.33 -6.97 -5.75
C PHE A 64 -26.18 -5.52 -5.26
N GLY A 65 -27.01 -5.10 -4.33
CA GLY A 65 -26.89 -3.79 -3.67
C GLY A 65 -25.55 -3.62 -2.95
N PHE A 66 -25.09 -4.67 -2.27
CA PHE A 66 -23.76 -4.70 -1.68
C PHE A 66 -22.64 -4.55 -2.73
N LEU A 67 -22.67 -5.33 -3.81
CA LEU A 67 -21.67 -5.27 -4.89
C LEU A 67 -21.66 -3.90 -5.57
N ASP A 68 -22.81 -3.31 -5.85
CA ASP A 68 -22.92 -1.98 -6.46
C ASP A 68 -22.31 -0.90 -5.55
N TYR A 69 -22.58 -0.97 -4.23
CA TYR A 69 -21.97 -0.09 -3.26
C TYR A 69 -20.45 -0.21 -3.25
N MET A 70 -19.92 -1.43 -3.13
CA MET A 70 -18.50 -1.70 -3.11
C MET A 70 -17.80 -1.23 -4.40
N LYS A 71 -18.47 -1.41 -5.55
CA LYS A 71 -17.97 -0.94 -6.85
C LYS A 71 -17.90 0.58 -6.92
N LYS A 72 -18.97 1.29 -6.51
CA LYS A 72 -19.00 2.76 -6.47
C LYS A 72 -17.93 3.37 -5.57
N LYS A 73 -17.56 2.66 -4.50
CA LYS A 73 -16.50 3.06 -3.58
C LYS A 73 -15.10 2.58 -4.00
N ASP A 74 -14.97 1.93 -5.16
CA ASP A 74 -13.71 1.35 -5.67
C ASP A 74 -13.05 0.32 -4.71
N MET A 75 -13.85 -0.32 -3.85
CA MET A 75 -13.35 -1.24 -2.82
C MET A 75 -13.09 -2.64 -3.35
N LEU A 76 -13.73 -3.05 -4.46
CA LEU A 76 -13.60 -4.39 -5.04
C LEU A 76 -12.20 -4.69 -5.56
N LYS A 77 -11.39 -3.68 -5.84
CA LYS A 77 -9.99 -3.86 -6.26
C LYS A 77 -9.15 -4.55 -5.17
N ASN A 78 -9.46 -4.27 -3.90
CA ASN A 78 -8.67 -4.72 -2.77
C ASN A 78 -9.38 -5.78 -1.92
N LEU A 79 -10.68 -5.97 -2.12
CA LEU A 79 -11.50 -6.92 -1.39
C LEU A 79 -12.31 -7.77 -2.37
N PRO A 80 -11.79 -8.93 -2.79
CA PRO A 80 -12.50 -9.83 -3.69
C PRO A 80 -13.79 -10.35 -3.05
N VAL A 81 -14.83 -10.45 -3.86
CA VAL A 81 -16.13 -10.97 -3.46
C VAL A 81 -16.48 -12.19 -4.29
N ILE A 82 -16.73 -13.31 -3.63
CA ILE A 82 -17.28 -14.53 -4.21
C ILE A 82 -18.76 -14.54 -3.89
N VAL A 83 -19.58 -14.66 -4.91
CA VAL A 83 -21.04 -14.82 -4.75
C VAL A 83 -21.40 -16.29 -4.54
N ILE A 84 -22.29 -16.58 -3.59
CA ILE A 84 -22.83 -17.92 -3.31
C ILE A 84 -24.36 -17.81 -3.33
N SER A 85 -25.04 -18.33 -4.36
CA SER A 85 -26.49 -18.14 -4.51
C SER A 85 -27.22 -19.42 -4.89
N GLY A 86 -28.49 -19.51 -4.47
CA GLY A 86 -29.43 -20.52 -4.95
C GLY A 86 -29.94 -20.24 -6.37
N ASP A 87 -29.91 -18.98 -6.80
CA ASP A 87 -30.25 -18.61 -8.19
C ASP A 87 -28.97 -18.62 -9.04
N SER A 88 -28.87 -19.67 -9.84
CA SER A 88 -27.75 -19.88 -10.79
C SER A 88 -28.17 -19.58 -12.25
N SER A 89 -29.18 -18.75 -12.45
CA SER A 89 -29.55 -18.30 -13.80
C SER A 89 -28.40 -17.53 -14.45
N ASP A 90 -28.20 -17.69 -15.75
CA ASP A 90 -27.18 -16.99 -16.51
C ASP A 90 -27.26 -15.47 -16.33
N ALA A 91 -28.47 -14.95 -16.15
CA ALA A 91 -28.70 -13.52 -15.90
C ALA A 91 -28.13 -13.07 -14.57
N SER A 92 -28.35 -13.82 -13.48
CA SER A 92 -27.84 -13.52 -12.14
C SER A 92 -26.32 -13.67 -12.07
N VAL A 93 -25.78 -14.71 -12.68
CA VAL A 93 -24.34 -14.96 -12.78
C VAL A 93 -23.65 -13.81 -13.52
N LEU A 94 -24.17 -13.46 -14.72
CA LEU A 94 -23.60 -12.36 -15.52
C LEU A 94 -23.71 -11.00 -14.81
N HIS A 95 -24.80 -10.78 -14.08
CA HIS A 95 -24.99 -9.55 -13.31
C HIS A 95 -23.97 -9.44 -12.18
N ALA A 96 -23.73 -10.51 -11.43
CA ALA A 96 -22.71 -10.55 -10.38
C ALA A 96 -21.31 -10.19 -10.92
N TYR A 97 -20.89 -10.81 -12.03
CA TYR A 97 -19.62 -10.49 -12.67
C TYR A 97 -19.53 -9.04 -13.19
N LYS A 98 -20.61 -8.51 -13.79
CA LYS A 98 -20.67 -7.09 -14.22
C LYS A 98 -20.52 -6.12 -13.04
N LEU A 99 -21.01 -6.48 -11.87
CA LEU A 99 -20.84 -5.70 -10.65
C LEU A 99 -19.47 -5.86 -10.02
N GLY A 100 -18.66 -6.84 -10.47
CA GLY A 100 -17.27 -6.99 -10.04
C GLY A 100 -17.03 -8.14 -9.07
N ALA A 101 -17.97 -9.10 -8.95
CA ALA A 101 -17.68 -10.36 -8.27
C ALA A 101 -16.54 -11.10 -9.00
N VAL A 102 -15.63 -11.70 -8.24
CA VAL A 102 -14.48 -12.43 -8.80
C VAL A 102 -14.80 -13.88 -9.12
N ASP A 103 -15.82 -14.43 -8.44
CA ASP A 103 -16.30 -15.80 -8.69
C ASP A 103 -17.76 -15.94 -8.27
N PHE A 104 -18.41 -17.02 -8.73
CA PHE A 104 -19.79 -17.34 -8.44
C PHE A 104 -19.99 -18.84 -8.18
N PHE A 105 -20.73 -19.18 -7.12
CA PHE A 105 -21.12 -20.55 -6.79
C PHE A 105 -22.63 -20.69 -6.69
N SER A 106 -23.15 -21.79 -7.26
CA SER A 106 -24.53 -22.21 -7.00
C SER A 106 -24.63 -23.07 -5.73
N LYS A 107 -25.67 -22.84 -4.95
CA LYS A 107 -26.10 -23.78 -3.89
C LYS A 107 -26.88 -24.95 -4.53
N PRO A 108 -26.69 -26.22 -4.09
CA PRO A 108 -25.77 -26.68 -3.09
C PRO A 108 -24.32 -26.77 -3.61
N PHE A 109 -23.34 -26.55 -2.71
CA PHE A 109 -21.92 -26.53 -3.03
C PHE A 109 -21.14 -27.65 -2.31
N SER A 110 -20.01 -28.05 -2.89
CA SER A 110 -19.05 -28.95 -2.23
C SER A 110 -18.11 -28.15 -1.33
N PRO A 111 -17.92 -28.56 -0.05
CA PRO A 111 -16.96 -27.95 0.87
C PRO A 111 -15.53 -27.84 0.29
N GLU A 112 -15.06 -28.90 -0.37
CA GLU A 112 -13.72 -28.93 -0.95
C GLU A 112 -13.56 -27.91 -2.10
N ILE A 113 -14.61 -27.73 -2.93
CA ILE A 113 -14.58 -26.76 -4.02
C ILE A 113 -14.50 -25.35 -3.47
N ILE A 114 -15.32 -25.01 -2.46
CA ILE A 114 -15.27 -23.68 -1.82
C ILE A 114 -13.90 -23.42 -1.21
N LEU A 115 -13.37 -24.35 -0.42
CA LEU A 115 -12.08 -24.19 0.22
C LEU A 115 -10.96 -23.94 -0.80
N ASN A 116 -10.91 -24.73 -1.87
CA ASN A 116 -9.92 -24.60 -2.93
C ASN A 116 -10.05 -23.26 -3.66
N ARG A 117 -11.25 -22.80 -3.97
CA ARG A 117 -11.46 -21.52 -4.66
C ARG A 117 -11.10 -20.33 -3.78
N VAL A 118 -11.55 -20.34 -2.51
CA VAL A 118 -11.14 -19.33 -1.52
C VAL A 118 -9.63 -19.27 -1.42
N HIS A 119 -8.96 -20.43 -1.34
CA HIS A 119 -7.50 -20.50 -1.30
C HIS A 119 -6.86 -19.91 -2.56
N ASN A 120 -7.34 -20.27 -3.75
CA ASN A 120 -6.81 -19.80 -5.02
C ASN A 120 -6.99 -18.27 -5.18
N ILE A 121 -8.19 -17.76 -4.88
CA ILE A 121 -8.47 -16.33 -4.97
C ILE A 121 -7.61 -15.56 -3.97
N LEU A 122 -7.57 -15.99 -2.70
CA LEU A 122 -6.70 -15.35 -1.71
C LEU A 122 -5.22 -15.44 -2.06
N SER A 123 -4.78 -16.49 -2.74
CA SER A 123 -3.40 -16.63 -3.23
C SER A 123 -3.10 -15.64 -4.35
N LEU A 124 -4.01 -15.46 -5.32
CA LEU A 124 -3.88 -14.46 -6.37
C LEU A 124 -3.80 -13.04 -5.79
N TYR A 125 -4.70 -12.72 -4.85
CA TYR A 125 -4.72 -11.41 -4.19
C TYR A 125 -3.60 -11.21 -3.15
N LYS A 126 -2.95 -12.29 -2.66
CA LYS A 126 -1.73 -12.16 -1.84
C LYS A 126 -0.54 -11.63 -2.63
N HIS A 127 -0.44 -11.93 -3.93
CA HIS A 127 0.59 -11.38 -4.80
C HIS A 127 0.44 -9.87 -4.99
N ASP A 128 -0.81 -9.35 -4.94
CA ASP A 128 -1.07 -7.91 -5.10
C ASP A 128 -0.55 -7.03 -3.94
N TYR A 129 -0.14 -7.61 -2.81
CA TYR A 129 0.38 -6.87 -1.66
C TYR A 129 1.87 -7.07 -1.39
N LYS A 130 2.52 -7.96 -2.15
CA LYS A 130 3.93 -8.27 -1.97
C LYS A 130 4.76 -7.78 -3.16
N ASP A 131 5.94 -7.28 -2.86
CA ASP A 131 6.97 -7.01 -3.85
C ASP A 131 7.76 -8.31 -4.11
N GLU A 132 7.81 -8.74 -5.36
CA GLU A 132 8.43 -10.01 -5.75
C GLU A 132 9.95 -10.04 -5.48
N LEU A 133 10.61 -8.89 -5.58
CA LEU A 133 12.05 -8.80 -5.42
C LEU A 133 12.49 -8.90 -3.96
N THR A 134 11.81 -8.16 -3.08
CA THR A 134 12.18 -8.03 -1.66
C THR A 134 11.42 -9.01 -0.76
N GLY A 135 10.28 -9.55 -1.22
CA GLY A 135 9.34 -10.32 -0.42
C GLY A 135 8.57 -9.48 0.63
N GLY A 136 8.88 -8.18 0.69
CA GLY A 136 8.17 -7.20 1.52
C GLY A 136 6.81 -6.81 0.97
N TYR A 137 6.22 -5.76 1.52
CA TYR A 137 5.01 -5.20 0.94
C TYR A 137 5.34 -4.33 -0.28
N ASN A 138 4.48 -4.38 -1.31
CA ASN A 138 4.46 -3.37 -2.35
C ASN A 138 3.70 -2.12 -1.87
N ARG A 139 3.52 -1.10 -2.74
CA ARG A 139 2.83 0.15 -2.38
C ARG A 139 1.45 -0.08 -1.77
N SER A 140 0.62 -0.90 -2.40
CA SER A 140 -0.76 -1.17 -1.93
C SER A 140 -0.76 -1.90 -0.59
N GLY A 141 0.10 -2.91 -0.44
CA GLY A 141 0.26 -3.65 0.81
C GLY A 141 0.79 -2.79 1.95
N PHE A 142 1.75 -1.90 1.67
CA PHE A 142 2.28 -0.97 2.66
C PHE A 142 1.20 -0.02 3.18
N ILE A 143 0.46 0.64 2.27
CA ILE A 143 -0.62 1.57 2.63
C ILE A 143 -1.64 0.88 3.54
N GLN A 144 -2.13 -0.29 3.13
CA GLN A 144 -3.14 -1.01 3.88
C GLN A 144 -2.64 -1.45 5.27
N MET A 145 -1.40 -1.94 5.35
CA MET A 145 -0.82 -2.36 6.64
C MET A 145 -0.54 -1.18 7.56
N ALA A 146 -0.04 -0.06 7.01
CA ALA A 146 0.20 1.15 7.78
C ALA A 146 -1.11 1.75 8.31
N GLU A 147 -2.16 1.81 7.50
CA GLU A 147 -3.49 2.25 7.94
C GLU A 147 -4.03 1.39 9.10
N ASN A 148 -3.89 0.07 8.99
CA ASN A 148 -4.33 -0.84 10.06
C ASN A 148 -3.53 -0.66 11.35
N ILE A 149 -2.21 -0.47 11.26
CA ILE A 149 -1.35 -0.23 12.43
C ILE A 149 -1.76 1.08 13.10
N LEU A 150 -1.90 2.16 12.34
CA LEU A 150 -2.28 3.47 12.86
C LEU A 150 -3.72 3.49 13.41
N TYR A 151 -4.63 2.71 12.82
CA TYR A 151 -5.99 2.58 13.33
C TYR A 151 -6.02 1.95 14.73
N ASN A 152 -5.18 0.93 14.96
CA ASN A 152 -5.12 0.20 16.23
C ASN A 152 -4.12 0.80 17.23
N ALA A 153 -3.37 1.83 16.86
CA ALA A 153 -2.43 2.49 17.75
C ALA A 153 -3.15 3.30 18.82
N SER A 154 -2.68 3.20 20.07
CA SER A 154 -3.19 4.00 21.19
C SER A 154 -2.91 5.49 20.99
N ASP A 155 -1.74 5.80 20.47
CA ASP A 155 -1.31 7.14 20.06
C ASP A 155 -0.62 7.06 18.69
N LYS A 156 -1.26 7.61 17.68
CA LYS A 156 -0.72 7.63 16.31
C LYS A 156 0.48 8.56 16.19
N THR A 157 0.54 9.60 17.03
CA THR A 157 1.60 10.61 16.99
C THR A 157 2.95 10.07 17.45
N GLU A 158 3.00 8.87 18.05
CA GLU A 158 4.26 8.19 18.33
C GLU A 158 4.98 7.66 17.10
N TYR A 159 4.29 7.65 15.93
CA TYR A 159 4.85 7.13 14.69
C TYR A 159 5.39 8.22 13.78
N ALA A 160 6.34 7.81 12.94
CA ALA A 160 6.81 8.58 11.80
C ALA A 160 6.79 7.69 10.55
N LEU A 161 6.49 8.29 9.41
CA LEU A 161 6.62 7.67 8.09
C LEU A 161 7.92 8.16 7.47
N MET A 162 8.81 7.23 7.13
CA MET A 162 10.04 7.50 6.40
C MET A 162 9.86 7.06 4.95
N PHE A 163 10.15 7.95 4.01
CA PHE A 163 10.29 7.66 2.59
C PHE A 163 11.78 7.63 2.25
N LEU A 164 12.24 6.56 1.62
CA LEU A 164 13.65 6.33 1.34
C LEU A 164 13.87 6.09 -0.15
N ASP A 165 14.92 6.72 -0.68
CA ASP A 165 15.38 6.59 -2.06
C ASP A 165 16.87 6.23 -2.09
N ILE A 166 17.31 5.43 -3.08
CA ILE A 166 18.73 5.12 -3.30
C ILE A 166 19.28 6.06 -4.37
N LYS A 167 20.07 7.03 -3.94
CA LYS A 167 20.61 8.05 -4.84
C LYS A 167 21.46 7.43 -5.95
N ASN A 168 21.21 7.91 -7.20
CA ASN A 168 21.89 7.45 -8.40
C ASN A 168 21.74 5.94 -8.69
N PHE A 169 20.63 5.32 -8.28
CA PHE A 169 20.38 3.89 -8.50
C PHE A 169 20.46 3.49 -9.98
N LYS A 170 20.04 4.38 -10.89
CA LYS A 170 20.17 4.15 -12.34
C LYS A 170 21.63 3.95 -12.77
N ALA A 171 22.54 4.81 -12.30
CA ALA A 171 23.98 4.65 -12.58
C ALA A 171 24.55 3.37 -11.97
N THR A 172 24.01 2.95 -10.83
CA THR A 172 24.37 1.69 -10.18
C THR A 172 23.97 0.49 -11.03
N ASN A 173 22.78 0.51 -11.63
CA ASN A 173 22.34 -0.53 -12.57
C ASN A 173 23.19 -0.57 -13.85
N GLU A 174 23.66 0.56 -14.35
CA GLU A 174 24.58 0.62 -15.49
C GLU A 174 25.94 -0.02 -15.16
N LEU A 175 26.44 0.15 -13.93
CA LEU A 175 27.73 -0.39 -13.48
C LEU A 175 27.71 -1.89 -13.12
N PHE A 176 26.66 -2.35 -12.47
CA PHE A 176 26.55 -3.69 -11.90
C PHE A 176 25.53 -4.59 -12.61
N GLY A 177 24.79 -4.05 -13.59
CA GLY A 177 23.68 -4.74 -14.25
C GLY A 177 22.46 -4.88 -13.34
N THR A 178 21.37 -5.42 -13.89
CA THR A 178 20.11 -5.63 -13.17
C THR A 178 20.29 -6.55 -11.96
N GLU A 179 21.09 -7.61 -12.08
CA GLU A 179 21.37 -8.54 -11.00
C GLU A 179 22.02 -7.86 -9.78
N GLY A 180 22.96 -6.94 -10.05
CA GLY A 180 23.61 -6.14 -9.01
C GLY A 180 22.65 -5.15 -8.34
N GLY A 181 21.84 -4.47 -9.14
CA GLY A 181 20.79 -3.58 -8.62
C GLY A 181 19.78 -4.32 -7.75
N ASP A 182 19.33 -5.49 -8.18
CA ASP A 182 18.41 -6.33 -7.42
C ASP A 182 18.99 -6.78 -6.07
N ALA A 183 20.28 -7.13 -6.05
CA ALA A 183 20.97 -7.49 -4.80
C ALA A 183 21.03 -6.30 -3.84
N ILE A 184 21.29 -5.09 -4.35
CA ILE A 184 21.32 -3.85 -3.57
C ILE A 184 19.95 -3.54 -2.99
N LEU A 185 18.89 -3.66 -3.77
CA LEU A 185 17.51 -3.41 -3.30
C LEU A 185 17.10 -4.38 -2.18
N ARG A 186 17.48 -5.67 -2.29
CA ARG A 186 17.24 -6.67 -1.23
C ARG A 186 18.02 -6.34 0.05
N ASP A 187 19.28 -5.98 -0.08
CA ASP A 187 20.14 -5.59 1.06
C ASP A 187 19.59 -4.36 1.76
N PHE A 188 19.21 -3.34 0.99
CA PHE A 188 18.64 -2.11 1.54
C PHE A 188 17.32 -2.37 2.28
N TYR A 189 16.44 -3.20 1.70
CA TYR A 189 15.19 -3.61 2.37
C TYR A 189 15.44 -4.31 3.71
N GLN A 190 16.38 -5.26 3.75
CA GLN A 190 16.74 -5.96 4.99
C GLN A 190 17.33 -5.01 6.03
N ARG A 191 18.14 -4.06 5.58
CA ARG A 191 18.78 -3.07 6.42
C ARG A 191 17.77 -2.11 7.06
N ILE A 192 16.75 -1.65 6.32
CA ILE A 192 15.62 -0.88 6.88
C ILE A 192 15.02 -1.64 8.07
N GLY A 193 14.73 -2.93 7.90
CA GLY A 193 14.14 -3.77 8.94
C GLY A 193 14.99 -3.93 10.18
N THR A 194 16.31 -4.06 10.02
CA THR A 194 17.25 -4.28 11.15
C THR A 194 17.63 -2.99 11.86
N THR A 195 17.76 -1.89 11.14
CA THR A 195 18.22 -0.60 11.68
C THR A 195 17.12 0.09 12.50
N TRP A 196 15.96 0.29 11.90
CA TRP A 196 14.89 1.07 12.54
C TRP A 196 13.73 0.24 13.10
N ARG A 197 13.74 -1.08 12.89
CA ARG A 197 12.72 -2.02 13.40
C ARG A 197 11.29 -1.52 13.14
N PRO A 198 10.94 -1.22 11.89
CA PRO A 198 9.67 -0.61 11.56
C PRO A 198 8.49 -1.55 11.87
N ALA A 199 7.35 -0.96 12.17
CA ALA A 199 6.09 -1.68 12.30
C ALA A 199 5.64 -2.28 10.95
N VAL A 200 5.92 -1.59 9.84
CA VAL A 200 5.75 -2.10 8.48
C VAL A 200 6.74 -1.43 7.53
N THR A 201 7.20 -2.19 6.53
CA THR A 201 8.06 -1.70 5.43
C THR A 201 7.49 -2.16 4.09
N GLY A 202 7.56 -1.29 3.08
CA GLY A 202 7.16 -1.59 1.71
C GLY A 202 8.12 -1.00 0.69
N ARG A 203 8.20 -1.65 -0.48
CA ARG A 203 8.83 -1.11 -1.67
C ARG A 203 7.75 -0.46 -2.53
N LEU A 204 7.84 0.86 -2.74
CA LEU A 204 6.78 1.65 -3.37
C LEU A 204 6.97 1.83 -4.88
N GLY A 205 8.16 1.53 -5.37
CA GLY A 205 8.56 1.71 -6.77
C GLY A 205 9.91 1.07 -7.06
N THR A 206 10.62 1.56 -8.08
CA THR A 206 11.87 0.99 -8.57
C THR A 206 12.94 0.89 -7.48
N ASP A 207 13.24 2.00 -6.85
CA ASP A 207 14.26 2.20 -5.80
C ASP A 207 13.70 2.91 -4.57
N HIS A 208 12.39 3.13 -4.53
CA HIS A 208 11.70 3.81 -3.45
C HIS A 208 11.16 2.83 -2.41
N PHE A 209 11.41 3.13 -1.15
CA PHE A 209 10.89 2.38 -0.01
C PHE A 209 10.15 3.31 0.94
N ALA A 210 9.23 2.75 1.70
CA ALA A 210 8.64 3.43 2.84
C ALA A 210 8.60 2.52 4.05
N CYS A 211 8.72 3.12 5.23
CA CYS A 211 8.50 2.40 6.47
C CYS A 211 7.78 3.27 7.50
N LEU A 212 6.93 2.63 8.29
CA LEU A 212 6.27 3.23 9.44
C LEU A 212 7.01 2.78 10.69
N VAL A 213 7.59 3.71 11.42
CA VAL A 213 8.44 3.45 12.59
C VAL A 213 7.95 4.22 13.80
N LEU A 214 8.28 3.76 15.01
CA LEU A 214 8.13 4.60 16.20
C LEU A 214 9.17 5.73 16.14
N GLN A 215 8.78 6.95 16.47
CA GLN A 215 9.71 8.10 16.52
C GLN A 215 10.92 7.84 17.41
N SER A 216 10.73 7.09 18.51
CA SER A 216 11.80 6.68 19.43
C SER A 216 12.88 5.78 18.80
N HIS A 217 12.60 5.18 17.65
CA HIS A 217 13.58 4.37 16.90
C HIS A 217 14.42 5.20 15.92
N ILE A 218 14.10 6.49 15.72
CA ILE A 218 14.84 7.38 14.83
C ILE A 218 15.82 8.20 15.69
N ASN A 219 17.09 7.99 15.47
CA ASN A 219 18.12 8.85 16.09
C ASN A 219 18.68 9.80 15.03
N MET A 220 18.29 11.06 15.11
CA MET A 220 18.67 12.10 14.14
C MET A 220 20.19 12.32 14.07
N ASP A 221 20.94 12.08 15.15
CA ASP A 221 22.39 12.26 15.18
C ASP A 221 23.12 11.14 14.40
N THR A 222 22.54 9.94 14.33
CA THR A 222 23.15 8.78 13.66
C THR A 222 22.54 8.49 12.28
N LEU A 223 21.35 9.01 11.98
CA LEU A 223 20.57 8.72 10.79
C LEU A 223 21.36 8.91 9.50
N GLY A 224 22.13 10.00 9.38
CA GLY A 224 22.98 10.25 8.21
C GLY A 224 24.05 9.18 7.98
N ASN A 225 24.54 8.53 9.06
CA ASN A 225 25.47 7.40 8.94
C ASN A 225 24.76 6.08 8.63
N GLU A 226 23.55 5.91 9.16
CA GLU A 226 22.72 4.74 8.92
C GLU A 226 22.26 4.65 7.46
N LEU A 227 22.12 5.78 6.78
CA LEU A 227 21.77 5.89 5.36
C LEU A 227 22.95 5.62 4.41
N LYS A 228 24.19 5.46 4.91
CA LYS A 228 25.34 5.10 4.09
C LYS A 228 25.36 3.61 3.79
N LEU A 229 25.38 3.27 2.50
CA LEU A 229 25.40 1.89 2.00
C LEU A 229 26.81 1.55 1.49
N ASN A 230 27.48 0.62 2.14
CA ASN A 230 28.74 0.05 1.65
C ASN A 230 28.44 -1.27 0.96
N ILE A 231 28.45 -1.26 -0.37
CA ILE A 231 28.05 -2.39 -1.19
C ILE A 231 29.27 -3.08 -1.74
N GLN A 232 29.26 -4.42 -1.72
CA GLN A 232 30.23 -5.25 -2.38
C GLN A 232 29.53 -6.23 -3.32
N PHE A 233 29.80 -6.13 -4.61
CA PHE A 233 29.22 -7.02 -5.60
C PHE A 233 30.29 -7.49 -6.60
N LYS A 234 30.44 -8.82 -6.75
CA LYS A 234 31.44 -9.46 -7.64
C LYS A 234 32.87 -8.87 -7.51
N GLY A 235 33.28 -8.58 -6.27
CA GLY A 235 34.63 -8.06 -5.96
C GLY A 235 34.80 -6.55 -6.17
N ARG A 236 33.76 -5.83 -6.56
CA ARG A 236 33.77 -4.36 -6.65
C ARG A 236 33.03 -3.76 -5.47
N GLY A 237 33.69 -2.85 -4.76
CA GLY A 237 33.08 -2.07 -3.67
C GLY A 237 32.57 -0.72 -4.16
N MET A 238 31.41 -0.30 -3.68
CA MET A 238 30.81 1.00 -3.96
C MET A 238 30.18 1.58 -2.68
N LYS A 239 30.25 2.89 -2.53
CA LYS A 239 29.52 3.61 -1.48
C LYS A 239 28.32 4.29 -2.13
N LEU A 240 27.13 3.96 -1.64
CA LEU A 240 25.88 4.60 -2.03
C LEU A 240 25.30 5.33 -0.81
N TYR A 241 24.39 6.23 -1.07
CA TYR A 241 23.65 6.94 -0.04
C TYR A 241 22.16 6.72 -0.26
N GLY A 242 21.48 6.34 0.81
CA GLY A 242 20.03 6.46 0.88
C GLY A 242 19.67 7.90 1.25
N TYR A 243 18.65 8.44 0.61
CA TYR A 243 18.04 9.70 1.01
C TYR A 243 16.72 9.39 1.73
N CYS A 244 16.42 10.19 2.75
CA CYS A 244 15.27 9.92 3.60
C CYS A 244 14.47 11.18 3.86
N GLY A 245 13.20 11.19 3.45
CA GLY A 245 12.23 12.15 3.93
C GLY A 245 11.42 11.58 5.09
N ILE A 246 11.18 12.37 6.10
CA ILE A 246 10.50 11.97 7.33
C ILE A 246 9.23 12.82 7.49
N TYR A 247 8.12 12.16 7.76
CA TYR A 247 6.88 12.79 8.16
C TYR A 247 6.42 12.27 9.51
N TYR A 248 6.30 13.12 10.49
CA TYR A 248 5.72 12.77 11.79
C TYR A 248 4.21 12.64 11.64
N VAL A 249 3.66 11.53 12.11
CA VAL A 249 2.24 11.22 11.91
C VAL A 249 1.35 12.20 12.67
N GLU A 250 0.39 12.76 11.97
CA GLU A 250 -0.65 13.65 12.49
C GLU A 250 -2.03 13.01 12.37
N GLU A 251 -2.95 13.38 13.25
CA GLU A 251 -4.32 12.89 13.18
C GLU A 251 -5.04 13.40 11.92
N GLY A 252 -5.90 12.56 11.37
CA GLY A 252 -6.74 12.92 10.22
C GLY A 252 -6.03 12.91 8.86
N VAL A 253 -4.72 12.62 8.81
CA VAL A 253 -3.96 12.52 7.56
C VAL A 253 -3.96 11.07 7.06
N SER A 254 -4.26 10.85 5.78
CA SER A 254 -4.21 9.52 5.15
C SER A 254 -2.76 9.06 4.96
N VAL A 255 -2.51 7.74 4.99
CA VAL A 255 -1.18 7.17 4.75
C VAL A 255 -0.64 7.57 3.38
N THR A 256 -1.48 7.67 2.36
CA THR A 256 -1.07 8.16 1.03
C THR A 256 -0.52 9.59 1.11
N SER A 257 -1.23 10.50 1.79
CA SER A 257 -0.75 11.87 1.99
C SER A 257 0.52 11.94 2.84
N MET A 258 0.68 11.04 3.81
CA MET A 258 1.93 10.95 4.59
C MET A 258 3.12 10.55 3.70
N ILE A 259 2.91 9.58 2.79
CA ILE A 259 3.94 9.18 1.80
C ILE A 259 4.32 10.37 0.93
N ASP A 260 3.33 11.11 0.40
CA ASP A 260 3.57 12.24 -0.48
C ASP A 260 4.33 13.37 0.26
N ARG A 261 3.99 13.64 1.53
CA ARG A 261 4.69 14.62 2.37
C ARG A 261 6.13 14.18 2.68
N ALA A 262 6.33 12.92 3.06
CA ALA A 262 7.67 12.39 3.30
C ALA A 262 8.52 12.42 2.01
N LYS A 263 7.91 12.11 0.86
CA LYS A 263 8.58 12.23 -0.44
C LYS A 263 8.99 13.67 -0.75
N LEU A 264 8.12 14.65 -0.52
CA LEU A 264 8.47 16.07 -0.68
C LEU A 264 9.66 16.49 0.19
N ALA A 265 9.73 15.96 1.42
CA ALA A 265 10.89 16.20 2.28
C ALA A 265 12.15 15.57 1.69
N GLU A 266 12.08 14.34 1.15
CA GLU A 266 13.22 13.71 0.47
C GLU A 266 13.66 14.52 -0.76
N GLU A 267 12.74 14.95 -1.61
CA GLU A 267 13.01 15.73 -2.81
C GLU A 267 13.63 17.12 -2.49
N SER A 268 13.39 17.66 -1.30
CA SER A 268 14.00 18.92 -0.84
C SER A 268 15.48 18.82 -0.51
N ILE A 269 16.01 17.59 -0.38
CA ILE A 269 17.42 17.36 -0.06
C ILE A 269 18.26 17.75 -1.28
N LEU A 270 18.87 18.92 -1.22
CA LEU A 270 19.89 19.31 -2.17
C LEU A 270 21.04 18.32 -2.05
N SER A 271 21.77 18.04 -3.16
CA SER A 271 22.82 17.01 -3.28
C SER A 271 23.92 17.03 -2.20
N ASP A 272 23.54 17.28 -0.98
CA ASP A 272 24.43 17.43 0.17
C ASP A 272 24.57 16.09 0.90
N HIS A 273 25.72 15.43 0.69
CA HIS A 273 26.07 14.18 1.37
C HIS A 273 26.28 14.36 2.88
N VAL A 274 26.20 15.56 3.40
CA VAL A 274 26.36 15.87 4.83
C VAL A 274 25.09 15.56 5.59
N GLN A 275 23.92 15.87 5.01
CA GLN A 275 22.62 15.60 5.62
C GLN A 275 21.66 14.92 4.63
N PRO A 276 21.74 13.58 4.49
CA PRO A 276 20.94 12.85 3.51
C PRO A 276 19.50 12.59 3.97
N PHE A 277 18.98 13.44 4.84
CA PHE A 277 17.60 13.35 5.32
C PHE A 277 17.01 14.74 5.57
N ALA A 278 15.69 14.83 5.43
CA ALA A 278 14.91 16.01 5.77
C ALA A 278 13.61 15.61 6.46
N VAL A 279 13.13 16.47 7.37
CA VAL A 279 11.81 16.33 7.99
C VAL A 279 10.85 17.24 7.25
N PHE A 280 9.66 16.73 6.92
CA PHE A 280 8.64 17.50 6.23
C PHE A 280 8.24 18.72 7.05
N ASP A 281 8.13 19.84 6.36
CA ASP A 281 7.60 21.10 6.86
C ASP A 281 6.60 21.66 5.83
N ASP A 282 5.54 22.30 6.28
CA ASP A 282 4.51 22.87 5.40
C ASP A 282 5.06 23.93 4.41
N SER A 283 6.19 24.55 4.69
CA SER A 283 6.87 25.44 3.76
C SER A 283 7.36 24.71 2.50
N MET A 284 7.77 23.44 2.62
CA MET A 284 8.18 22.60 1.47
C MET A 284 7.03 22.41 0.50
N ARG A 285 5.82 22.19 1.01
CA ARG A 285 4.63 22.07 0.18
C ARG A 285 4.31 23.37 -0.57
N ARG A 286 4.44 24.51 0.09
CA ARG A 286 4.22 25.83 -0.54
C ARG A 286 5.22 26.05 -1.67
N LEU A 287 6.50 25.84 -1.40
CA LEU A 287 7.55 25.95 -2.42
C LEU A 287 7.29 25.03 -3.64
N TYR A 288 6.83 23.80 -3.39
CA TYR A 288 6.50 22.88 -4.48
C TYR A 288 5.32 23.39 -5.33
N VAL A 289 4.26 23.90 -4.69
CA VAL A 289 3.10 24.48 -5.41
C VAL A 289 3.53 25.71 -6.20
N ASP A 290 4.29 26.62 -5.60
CA ASP A 290 4.79 27.82 -6.24
C ASP A 290 5.67 27.47 -7.47
N GLN A 291 6.51 26.43 -7.36
CA GLN A 291 7.32 25.95 -8.49
C GLN A 291 6.43 25.36 -9.61
N MET A 292 5.38 24.61 -9.27
CA MET A 292 4.46 24.05 -10.26
C MET A 292 3.66 25.14 -10.96
N GLU A 293 3.22 26.17 -10.25
CA GLU A 293 2.55 27.33 -10.83
C GLU A 293 3.48 28.06 -11.81
N LEU A 294 4.72 28.35 -11.41
CA LEU A 294 5.73 28.93 -12.28
C LEU A 294 5.99 28.09 -13.55
N MET A 295 6.08 26.75 -13.38
CA MET A 295 6.27 25.85 -14.53
C MET A 295 5.05 25.82 -15.46
N SER A 296 3.84 25.97 -14.92
CA SER A 296 2.62 26.01 -15.76
C SER A 296 2.53 27.29 -16.59
N GLU A 297 3.11 28.39 -16.14
CA GLU A 297 3.12 29.69 -16.82
C GLU A 297 4.29 29.84 -17.80
N TYR A 298 5.28 28.94 -17.75
CA TYR A 298 6.55 29.05 -18.49
C TYR A 298 6.36 29.18 -20.02
N GLU A 299 5.49 28.33 -20.60
CA GLU A 299 5.24 28.38 -22.07
C GLU A 299 4.54 29.69 -22.47
N THR A 300 3.63 30.18 -21.63
CA THR A 300 2.93 31.45 -21.87
C THR A 300 3.86 32.64 -21.74
N ALA A 301 4.75 32.64 -20.76
CA ALA A 301 5.74 33.69 -20.56
C ALA A 301 6.78 33.77 -21.72
N ILE A 302 7.17 32.60 -22.28
CA ILE A 302 8.00 32.56 -23.49
C ILE A 302 7.23 33.16 -24.68
N ALA A 303 5.99 32.77 -24.90
CA ALA A 303 5.16 33.24 -26.00
C ALA A 303 4.92 34.76 -25.93
N ASN A 304 4.84 35.30 -24.71
CA ASN A 304 4.68 36.75 -24.46
C ASN A 304 5.99 37.54 -24.44
N GLU A 305 7.14 36.93 -24.73
CA GLU A 305 8.47 37.56 -24.70
C GLU A 305 8.84 38.21 -23.35
N GLU A 306 8.37 37.60 -22.24
CA GLU A 306 8.59 38.12 -20.87
C GLU A 306 10.03 37.88 -20.39
N PHE A 307 10.76 36.93 -20.98
CA PHE A 307 12.15 36.64 -20.68
C PHE A 307 13.11 37.63 -21.35
N LYS A 308 14.01 38.20 -20.54
CA LYS A 308 15.07 39.08 -21.02
C LYS A 308 16.43 38.45 -20.74
N VAL A 309 17.28 38.42 -21.76
CA VAL A 309 18.66 37.90 -21.64
C VAL A 309 19.58 39.04 -21.20
N TYR A 310 20.29 38.82 -20.09
CA TYR A 310 21.34 39.71 -19.60
C TYR A 310 22.69 39.00 -19.71
N TYR A 311 23.72 39.70 -20.17
CA TYR A 311 25.08 39.19 -20.24
C TYR A 311 25.91 39.80 -19.11
N GLN A 312 26.62 38.94 -18.38
CA GLN A 312 27.61 39.38 -17.38
C GLN A 312 29.00 39.11 -17.93
N PRO A 313 29.92 40.11 -18.00
CA PRO A 313 31.28 39.83 -18.39
C PRO A 313 31.97 38.97 -17.35
N VAL A 314 32.63 37.90 -17.81
CA VAL A 314 33.55 37.11 -16.98
C VAL A 314 34.88 37.82 -16.97
N VAL A 315 35.30 38.32 -15.78
CA VAL A 315 36.59 38.95 -15.58
C VAL A 315 37.60 37.92 -15.12
#